data_e0d26ea8c8ab0e3537f70bb8b21982a7
#
_entry.id   e0d26ea8c8ab0e3537f70bb8b21982a7
#
_cell.length_a   1.000
_cell.length_b   1.000
_cell.length_c   1.000
_cell.angle_alpha   90.00
_cell.angle_beta   90.00
_cell.angle_gamma   90.00
#
_symmetry.space_group_name_H-M   'P 1'
#
loop_
_entity.id
_entity.type
_entity.pdbx_description
1 polymer ?
#
loop_
_entity_poly.entity_id
_entity_poly.type
_entity_poly.pdbx_seq_one_letter_code
_entity_poly.pdbx_strand_id
1 'polypeptide(L)'
;MTLFSPRSSQFRLSALALVGLVASSLLLACEGPRGPAGPAGPPGDSGDQGPAGQDGVPRPVRLLDDKIGRWLPENRTRLNELIQSLGIANPTFDPKNRPVAVFDWDNTVVKNDLGDATIFWMIQHEKILQPPDRDWGTTSRHLTAAAKAALNTACDSAGNPGQPLQTLDSPACADEIVSIYDAGTTKAGQAAWNGRITLTINTSYAWVAQLQAGYTPEEIRVFARSAYAENAFNPPGTRQTVGTTAGLNYHVQVYEEMVDLVETMQDNGFDVWVSTASPQFVIDAVSEELVGIKANRVIGIRSMTDSQGRITPHFQGCGTVADNEDTLITYDQGKRCWLNKIVFRVPADQQLTRQADASKRPVFAAGDSDTDLAFVQDATHLKLAINRARVQLMCNAYANYQSKWLVQPMFVLPRAKASNYPCTTSLDAAGQPIVDEAGNRFTQDYEDRIYALP
;
A
#
# COMPACT_ATOMS: atom_id res chain seq x y z
N MET A 1 45.67 -27.75 25.83
CA MET A 1 46.64 -27.64 24.73
C MET A 1 45.85 -27.42 23.47
N THR A 2 45.81 -26.37 22.75
CA THR A 2 46.61 -25.16 22.58
C THR A 2 45.67 -24.01 22.20
N LEU A 3 45.91 -22.87 22.78
CA LEU A 3 45.29 -21.57 22.56
C LEU A 3 45.50 -21.04 21.11
N PHE A 4 44.50 -20.42 20.52
CA PHE A 4 44.68 -19.35 19.52
C PHE A 4 43.76 -18.15 19.82
N SER A 5 44.44 -17.04 20.07
CA SER A 5 43.87 -15.71 20.33
C SER A 5 43.56 -14.97 19.03
N PRO A 6 42.49 -14.14 18.92
CA PRO A 6 42.32 -13.26 17.80
C PRO A 6 42.98 -11.90 18.00
N ARG A 7 43.67 -11.43 16.97
CA ARG A 7 44.29 -10.08 16.90
C ARG A 7 43.24 -9.00 16.71
N SER A 8 43.27 -8.02 17.59
CA SER A 8 42.59 -6.74 17.50
C SER A 8 43.33 -5.81 16.50
N SER A 9 42.62 -5.25 15.53
CA SER A 9 43.06 -4.07 14.78
C SER A 9 42.26 -2.83 15.20
N GLN A 10 42.94 -1.94 15.92
CA GLN A 10 42.41 -0.62 16.28
C GLN A 10 42.53 0.31 15.08
N PHE A 11 41.44 0.94 14.66
CA PHE A 11 41.45 2.15 13.82
C PHE A 11 41.30 3.37 14.71
N ARG A 12 42.30 4.23 14.69
CA ARG A 12 42.30 5.52 15.37
C ARG A 12 41.51 6.56 14.53
N LEU A 13 40.50 7.18 15.14
CA LEU A 13 39.87 8.41 14.66
C LEU A 13 40.66 9.60 15.19
N SER A 14 41.18 10.43 14.30
CA SER A 14 41.76 11.75 14.63
C SER A 14 40.65 12.81 14.54
N ALA A 15 40.30 13.41 15.64
CA ALA A 15 39.44 14.58 15.71
C ALA A 15 40.30 15.86 15.43
N LEU A 16 39.91 16.64 14.41
CA LEU A 16 40.37 18.04 14.24
C LEU A 16 39.20 18.96 14.64
N ALA A 17 39.38 19.65 15.75
CA ALA A 17 38.55 20.76 16.14
C ALA A 17 39.05 22.04 15.43
N LEU A 18 38.19 22.74 14.68
CA LEU A 18 38.41 24.07 14.17
C LEU A 18 37.46 25.03 14.89
N VAL A 19 38.01 25.84 15.79
CA VAL A 19 37.33 26.97 16.43
C VAL A 19 37.43 28.17 15.48
N GLY A 20 36.30 28.64 14.96
CA GLY A 20 36.22 29.91 14.21
C GLY A 20 35.40 30.93 14.98
N LEU A 21 36.07 31.92 15.55
CA LEU A 21 35.47 33.16 16.07
C LEU A 21 34.94 33.98 14.88
N VAL A 22 33.65 34.32 14.89
CA VAL A 22 33.10 35.36 13.99
C VAL A 22 32.63 36.55 14.85
N ALA A 23 33.33 37.64 14.72
CA ALA A 23 32.98 38.92 15.32
C ALA A 23 31.77 39.52 14.57
N SER A 24 30.73 39.89 15.32
CA SER A 24 29.56 40.60 14.82
C SER A 24 29.87 42.08 14.65
N SER A 25 29.93 42.54 13.40
CA SER A 25 29.92 43.98 13.07
C SER A 25 28.52 44.40 12.66
N LEU A 26 27.82 45.13 13.51
CA LEU A 26 26.57 45.83 13.15
C LEU A 26 26.90 46.95 12.15
N LEU A 27 26.53 46.79 10.90
CA LEU A 27 26.41 47.88 9.93
C LEU A 27 24.94 48.25 9.78
N LEU A 28 24.55 49.41 10.30
CA LEU A 28 23.32 50.09 9.93
C LEU A 28 23.44 50.54 8.46
N ALA A 29 22.74 49.84 7.56
CA ALA A 29 22.55 50.28 6.20
C ALA A 29 21.22 51.06 6.10
N CYS A 30 21.33 52.37 5.77
CA CYS A 30 20.18 53.16 5.34
C CYS A 30 19.67 52.62 4.00
N GLU A 31 18.47 52.08 3.97
CA GLU A 31 17.78 51.76 2.72
C GLU A 31 17.33 53.05 2.03
N GLY A 32 17.98 53.40 0.91
CA GLY A 32 17.49 54.40 -0.02
C GLY A 32 16.26 53.87 -0.82
N PRO A 33 15.43 54.76 -1.40
CA PRO A 33 14.26 54.36 -2.15
C PRO A 33 14.66 53.47 -3.34
N ARG A 34 13.97 52.31 -3.48
CA ARG A 34 14.16 51.42 -4.63
C ARG A 34 13.88 52.16 -5.94
N GLY A 35 14.82 52.11 -6.85
CA GLY A 35 14.64 52.57 -8.21
C GLY A 35 13.51 51.81 -8.94
N PRO A 36 12.95 52.41 -10.01
CA PRO A 36 11.92 51.74 -10.78
C PRO A 36 12.44 50.42 -11.35
N ALA A 37 11.58 49.40 -11.40
CA ALA A 37 11.86 48.09 -12.01
C ALA A 37 12.30 48.33 -13.48
N GLY A 38 13.39 47.69 -13.88
CA GLY A 38 13.85 47.69 -15.26
C GLY A 38 12.81 47.04 -16.21
N PRO A 39 12.83 47.39 -17.51
CA PRO A 39 11.96 46.79 -18.49
C PRO A 39 12.11 45.26 -18.51
N ALA A 40 11.00 44.53 -18.72
CA ALA A 40 11.03 43.10 -18.88
C ALA A 40 11.98 42.73 -20.02
N GLY A 41 12.85 41.76 -19.79
CA GLY A 41 13.71 41.19 -20.82
C GLY A 41 12.91 40.64 -22.00
N PRO A 42 13.50 40.58 -23.20
CA PRO A 42 12.83 39.96 -24.36
C PRO A 42 12.44 38.52 -24.03
N PRO A 43 11.34 38.01 -24.63
CA PRO A 43 11.00 36.59 -24.53
C PRO A 43 12.21 35.75 -24.93
N GLY A 44 12.56 34.76 -24.14
CA GLY A 44 13.60 33.80 -24.52
C GLY A 44 13.24 33.13 -25.85
N ASP A 45 14.25 32.92 -26.70
CA ASP A 45 14.08 32.17 -27.95
C ASP A 45 13.42 30.83 -27.64
N SER A 46 12.40 30.50 -28.44
CA SER A 46 11.80 29.16 -28.40
C SER A 46 12.92 28.15 -28.64
N GLY A 47 13.24 27.35 -27.63
CA GLY A 47 14.25 26.32 -27.74
C GLY A 47 14.01 25.49 -29.01
N ASP A 48 15.11 25.18 -29.72
CA ASP A 48 15.06 24.37 -30.93
C ASP A 48 14.24 23.11 -30.67
N GLN A 49 13.29 22.87 -31.55
CA GLN A 49 12.51 21.64 -31.57
C GLN A 49 13.53 20.50 -31.71
N GLY A 50 13.69 19.68 -30.69
CA GLY A 50 14.60 18.54 -30.73
C GLY A 50 14.40 17.74 -32.02
N PRO A 51 15.42 17.06 -32.54
CA PRO A 51 15.35 16.32 -33.81
C PRO A 51 14.13 15.40 -33.78
N ALA A 52 13.36 15.46 -34.88
CA ALA A 52 12.21 14.55 -35.07
C ALA A 52 12.68 13.12 -34.77
N GLY A 53 11.99 12.43 -33.88
CA GLY A 53 12.34 11.04 -33.58
C GLY A 53 12.41 10.25 -34.89
N GLN A 54 13.39 9.39 -35.03
CA GLN A 54 13.51 8.55 -36.24
C GLN A 54 12.23 7.73 -36.36
N ASP A 55 11.37 8.15 -37.26
CA ASP A 55 10.15 7.42 -37.64
C ASP A 55 10.60 6.06 -38.22
N GLY A 56 10.19 4.97 -37.57
CA GLY A 56 10.16 3.66 -38.18
C GLY A 56 11.09 2.56 -37.64
N VAL A 57 11.88 2.75 -36.58
CA VAL A 57 12.50 1.60 -35.90
C VAL A 57 11.53 1.12 -34.82
N PRO A 58 10.95 -0.10 -34.95
CA PRO A 58 10.14 -0.67 -33.88
C PRO A 58 10.99 -0.71 -32.60
N ARG A 59 10.53 -0.08 -31.52
CA ARG A 59 11.21 -0.24 -30.24
C ARG A 59 11.14 -1.72 -29.86
N PRO A 60 12.30 -2.35 -29.49
CA PRO A 60 12.27 -3.74 -29.08
C PRO A 60 11.31 -3.87 -27.88
N VAL A 61 10.39 -4.83 -27.97
CA VAL A 61 9.49 -5.17 -26.87
C VAL A 61 10.33 -5.73 -25.74
N ARG A 62 10.32 -5.09 -24.55
CA ARG A 62 10.83 -5.72 -23.34
C ARG A 62 9.85 -6.82 -22.92
N LEU A 63 10.33 -8.00 -22.65
CA LEU A 63 9.59 -9.12 -22.07
C LEU A 63 10.11 -9.38 -20.65
N LEU A 64 9.36 -10.16 -19.89
CA LEU A 64 9.76 -10.59 -18.56
C LEU A 64 11.09 -11.34 -18.63
N ASP A 65 12.01 -11.01 -17.75
CA ASP A 65 13.35 -11.60 -17.69
C ASP A 65 13.24 -13.11 -17.35
N ASP A 66 13.81 -13.94 -18.20
CA ASP A 66 13.81 -15.40 -18.04
C ASP A 66 14.73 -15.90 -16.91
N LYS A 67 15.61 -15.03 -16.42
CA LYS A 67 16.48 -15.31 -15.26
C LYS A 67 15.78 -15.10 -13.93
N ILE A 68 14.69 -14.33 -13.91
CA ILE A 68 13.82 -14.17 -12.74
C ILE A 68 12.83 -15.33 -12.73
N GLY A 69 13.23 -16.43 -12.10
CA GLY A 69 12.78 -17.79 -12.43
C GLY A 69 11.56 -18.33 -11.69
N ARG A 70 10.85 -17.58 -10.83
CA ARG A 70 9.76 -18.15 -10.00
C ARG A 70 8.36 -17.99 -10.58
N TRP A 71 8.23 -17.46 -11.79
CA TRP A 71 6.95 -17.48 -12.50
C TRP A 71 6.57 -18.89 -12.94
N LEU A 72 5.29 -19.26 -12.79
CA LEU A 72 4.78 -20.41 -13.51
C LEU A 72 4.93 -20.16 -15.03
N PRO A 73 5.43 -21.12 -15.81
CA PRO A 73 5.73 -20.91 -17.25
C PRO A 73 4.54 -20.40 -18.05
N GLU A 74 3.33 -20.92 -17.79
CA GLU A 74 2.11 -20.48 -18.45
C GLU A 74 1.77 -19.02 -18.09
N ASN A 75 1.90 -18.62 -16.83
CA ASN A 75 1.63 -17.26 -16.39
C ASN A 75 2.58 -16.28 -17.08
N ARG A 76 3.89 -16.59 -17.13
CA ARG A 76 4.87 -15.76 -17.81
C ARG A 76 4.58 -15.62 -19.30
N THR A 77 4.22 -16.69 -19.96
CA THR A 77 3.83 -16.67 -21.38
C THR A 77 2.64 -15.74 -21.61
N ARG A 78 1.58 -15.90 -20.86
CA ARG A 78 0.36 -15.11 -21.01
C ARG A 78 0.55 -13.63 -20.65
N LEU A 79 1.39 -13.31 -19.66
CA LEU A 79 1.77 -11.94 -19.34
C LEU A 79 2.55 -11.30 -20.49
N ASN A 80 3.51 -12.01 -21.09
CA ASN A 80 4.25 -11.53 -22.24
C ASN A 80 3.34 -11.31 -23.47
N GLU A 81 2.40 -12.21 -23.73
CA GLU A 81 1.38 -12.05 -24.78
C GLU A 81 0.52 -10.81 -24.56
N LEU A 82 0.07 -10.56 -23.34
CA LEU A 82 -0.68 -9.35 -22.99
C LEU A 82 0.16 -8.09 -23.29
N ILE A 83 1.42 -8.08 -22.83
CA ILE A 83 2.33 -6.94 -23.02
C ILE A 83 2.58 -6.66 -24.50
N GLN A 84 2.81 -7.71 -25.30
CA GLN A 84 2.99 -7.57 -26.76
C GLN A 84 1.72 -7.08 -27.46
N SER A 85 0.56 -7.60 -27.04
CA SER A 85 -0.71 -7.30 -27.73
C SER A 85 -1.26 -5.91 -27.42
N LEU A 86 -0.93 -5.32 -26.27
CA LEU A 86 -1.47 -4.03 -25.84
C LEU A 86 -0.42 -2.92 -25.72
N GLY A 87 0.86 -3.28 -25.68
CA GLY A 87 1.96 -2.33 -25.49
C GLY A 87 2.38 -1.61 -26.77
N ILE A 88 3.47 -0.87 -26.67
CA ILE A 88 4.02 0.03 -27.72
C ILE A 88 4.35 -0.67 -29.04
N ALA A 89 4.51 -1.98 -29.05
CA ALA A 89 4.73 -2.76 -30.26
C ALA A 89 3.44 -3.02 -31.06
N ASN A 90 2.29 -2.86 -30.43
CA ASN A 90 1.01 -2.98 -31.13
C ASN A 90 0.82 -1.79 -32.08
N PRO A 91 0.58 -2.01 -33.38
CA PRO A 91 0.36 -0.90 -34.33
C PRO A 91 -0.81 0.03 -33.97
N THR A 92 -1.74 -0.42 -33.14
CA THR A 92 -2.89 0.37 -32.65
C THR A 92 -2.65 1.04 -31.30
N PHE A 93 -1.44 0.96 -30.75
CA PHE A 93 -1.11 1.58 -29.46
C PHE A 93 -1.30 3.10 -29.52
N ASP A 94 -2.11 3.63 -28.61
CA ASP A 94 -2.33 5.06 -28.46
C ASP A 94 -1.65 5.58 -27.18
N PRO A 95 -0.62 6.41 -27.27
CA PRO A 95 0.07 6.96 -26.09
C PRO A 95 -0.82 7.90 -25.25
N LYS A 96 -1.96 8.36 -25.76
CA LYS A 96 -2.94 9.18 -25.04
C LYS A 96 -3.96 8.33 -24.28
N ASN A 97 -4.17 7.07 -24.70
CA ASN A 97 -5.09 6.12 -24.10
C ASN A 97 -4.34 4.83 -23.73
N ARG A 98 -3.33 4.97 -22.88
CA ARG A 98 -2.45 3.87 -22.46
C ARG A 98 -3.25 2.77 -21.76
N PRO A 99 -2.92 1.48 -21.99
CA PRO A 99 -3.53 0.39 -21.25
C PRO A 99 -3.22 0.52 -19.75
N VAL A 100 -4.25 0.45 -18.91
CA VAL A 100 -4.12 0.59 -17.44
C VAL A 100 -3.89 -0.77 -16.81
N ALA A 101 -2.82 -0.89 -16.02
CA ALA A 101 -2.55 -2.03 -15.17
C ALA A 101 -2.63 -1.62 -13.70
N VAL A 102 -3.31 -2.41 -12.86
CA VAL A 102 -3.52 -2.10 -11.44
C VAL A 102 -3.01 -3.24 -10.58
N PHE A 103 -2.22 -2.91 -9.57
CA PHE A 103 -1.68 -3.85 -8.60
C PHE A 103 -2.17 -3.49 -7.20
N ASP A 104 -2.57 -4.48 -6.41
CA ASP A 104 -2.50 -4.37 -4.97
C ASP A 104 -1.03 -4.34 -4.52
N TRP A 105 -0.76 -3.94 -3.27
CA TRP A 105 0.61 -3.81 -2.77
C TRP A 105 1.01 -4.95 -1.84
N ASP A 106 0.37 -5.03 -0.69
CA ASP A 106 0.75 -5.92 0.40
C ASP A 106 0.43 -7.38 0.07
N ASN A 107 1.43 -8.26 0.11
CA ASN A 107 1.40 -9.65 -0.37
C ASN A 107 1.17 -9.84 -1.88
N THR A 108 1.00 -8.77 -2.65
CA THR A 108 0.92 -8.78 -4.11
C THR A 108 2.24 -8.32 -4.74
N VAL A 109 2.70 -7.11 -4.44
CA VAL A 109 4.00 -6.58 -4.90
C VAL A 109 5.10 -6.89 -3.90
N VAL A 110 4.80 -6.89 -2.63
CA VAL A 110 5.73 -7.25 -1.55
C VAL A 110 5.22 -8.47 -0.78
N LYS A 111 6.13 -9.19 -0.13
CA LYS A 111 5.78 -10.18 0.88
C LYS A 111 5.43 -9.49 2.19
N ASN A 112 4.35 -9.93 2.83
CA ASN A 112 3.76 -9.36 4.03
C ASN A 112 3.21 -7.95 3.82
N ASP A 113 3.02 -7.19 4.90
CA ASP A 113 2.25 -5.95 4.91
C ASP A 113 3.12 -4.80 5.44
N LEU A 114 3.28 -3.75 4.63
CA LEU A 114 4.05 -2.57 5.02
C LEU A 114 3.24 -1.64 5.95
N GLY A 115 1.92 -1.67 5.86
CA GLY A 115 1.05 -0.99 6.81
C GLY A 115 1.22 -1.56 8.21
N ASP A 116 1.19 -2.90 8.33
CA ASP A 116 1.50 -3.61 9.59
C ASP A 116 2.89 -3.26 10.11
N ALA A 117 3.92 -3.36 9.26
CA ALA A 117 5.29 -3.05 9.64
C ALA A 117 5.41 -1.60 10.14
N THR A 118 4.72 -0.65 9.49
CA THR A 118 4.77 0.76 9.87
C THR A 118 4.09 1.02 11.20
N ILE A 119 2.90 0.46 11.46
CA ILE A 119 2.22 0.68 12.74
C ILE A 119 2.98 0.04 13.90
N PHE A 120 3.54 -1.17 13.71
CA PHE A 120 4.36 -1.82 14.73
C PHE A 120 5.64 -1.02 15.00
N TRP A 121 6.28 -0.50 13.96
CA TRP A 121 7.42 0.39 14.08
C TRP A 121 7.06 1.68 14.84
N MET A 122 5.93 2.30 14.50
CA MET A 122 5.46 3.52 15.19
C MET A 122 5.21 3.27 16.69
N ILE A 123 4.67 2.12 17.06
CA ILE A 123 4.48 1.75 18.48
C ILE A 123 5.83 1.57 19.17
N GLN A 124 6.76 0.80 18.55
CA GLN A 124 8.07 0.50 19.15
C GLN A 124 9.00 1.71 19.25
N HIS A 125 8.81 2.72 18.39
CA HIS A 125 9.62 3.94 18.35
C HIS A 125 8.89 5.16 18.94
N GLU A 126 7.81 4.91 19.72
CA GLU A 126 7.07 5.96 20.40
C GLU A 126 6.57 7.07 19.46
N LYS A 127 5.96 6.66 18.34
CA LYS A 127 5.42 7.57 17.32
C LYS A 127 3.88 7.59 17.28
N ILE A 128 3.20 6.94 18.20
CA ILE A 128 1.76 7.11 18.35
C ILE A 128 1.53 8.31 19.26
N LEU A 129 0.69 9.26 18.85
CA LEU A 129 0.37 10.41 19.67
C LEU A 129 -0.78 10.10 20.63
N GLN A 130 -0.66 10.58 21.87
CA GLN A 130 -1.80 10.59 22.80
C GLN A 130 -2.91 11.47 22.23
N PRO A 131 -4.14 10.98 22.07
CA PRO A 131 -5.25 11.79 21.54
C PRO A 131 -5.53 13.03 22.39
N PRO A 132 -6.19 14.05 21.81
CA PRO A 132 -6.69 15.20 22.56
C PRO A 132 -7.53 14.74 23.75
N ASP A 133 -7.36 15.42 24.89
CA ASP A 133 -8.04 15.11 26.16
C ASP A 133 -7.91 13.65 26.65
N ARG A 134 -6.94 12.90 26.11
CA ARG A 134 -6.78 11.44 26.28
C ARG A 134 -8.02 10.64 25.83
N ASP A 135 -8.88 11.22 25.00
CA ASP A 135 -10.07 10.54 24.51
C ASP A 135 -9.76 9.74 23.21
N TRP A 136 -9.51 8.45 23.35
CA TRP A 136 -9.31 7.55 22.24
C TRP A 136 -10.54 7.40 21.33
N GLY A 137 -11.72 7.81 21.82
CA GLY A 137 -12.93 7.89 21.00
C GLY A 137 -12.81 8.86 19.83
N THR A 138 -11.91 9.84 19.90
CA THR A 138 -11.62 10.79 18.83
C THR A 138 -10.80 10.21 17.70
N THR A 139 -10.14 9.08 17.92
CA THR A 139 -9.29 8.43 16.88
C THR A 139 -10.12 7.67 15.86
N SER A 140 -11.26 7.09 16.23
CA SER A 140 -12.17 6.43 15.30
C SER A 140 -13.60 6.36 15.83
N ARG A 141 -14.57 6.77 15.00
CA ARG A 141 -16.00 6.61 15.29
C ARG A 141 -16.46 5.15 15.43
N HIS A 142 -15.66 4.21 14.93
CA HIS A 142 -15.98 2.78 14.90
C HIS A 142 -15.56 2.03 16.16
N LEU A 143 -14.77 2.64 17.06
CA LEU A 143 -14.42 2.01 18.32
C LEU A 143 -15.65 1.80 19.21
N THR A 144 -15.77 0.61 19.81
CA THR A 144 -16.80 0.35 20.82
C THR A 144 -16.51 1.13 22.11
N ALA A 145 -17.53 1.28 22.96
CA ALA A 145 -17.34 1.87 24.29
C ALA A 145 -16.30 1.10 25.12
N ALA A 146 -16.28 -0.24 24.99
CA ALA A 146 -15.30 -1.09 25.65
C ALA A 146 -13.86 -0.82 25.20
N ALA A 147 -13.63 -0.71 23.88
CA ALA A 147 -12.32 -0.40 23.34
C ALA A 147 -11.83 1.00 23.73
N LYS A 148 -12.71 2.01 23.70
CA LYS A 148 -12.39 3.36 24.17
C LYS A 148 -11.98 3.36 25.65
N ALA A 149 -12.74 2.68 26.50
CA ALA A 149 -12.44 2.61 27.93
C ALA A 149 -11.13 1.85 28.19
N ALA A 150 -10.87 0.75 27.46
CA ALA A 150 -9.64 -0.02 27.59
C ALA A 150 -8.41 0.81 27.21
N LEU A 151 -8.45 1.49 26.05
CA LEU A 151 -7.39 2.39 25.60
C LEU A 151 -7.19 3.58 26.54
N ASN A 152 -8.28 4.24 26.96
CA ASN A 152 -8.18 5.34 27.91
C ASN A 152 -7.51 4.90 29.21
N THR A 153 -7.79 3.67 29.70
CA THR A 153 -7.18 3.14 30.90
C THR A 153 -5.72 2.74 30.68
N ALA A 154 -5.44 2.00 29.60
CA ALA A 154 -4.10 1.46 29.35
C ALA A 154 -3.07 2.54 28.98
N CYS A 155 -3.52 3.62 28.34
CA CYS A 155 -2.66 4.68 27.80
C CYS A 155 -2.71 5.99 28.60
N ASP A 156 -3.48 6.09 29.70
CA ASP A 156 -3.68 7.33 30.47
C ASP A 156 -2.35 7.98 30.89
N SER A 157 -1.47 7.17 31.47
CA SER A 157 -0.16 7.64 31.97
C SER A 157 0.97 7.55 30.93
N ALA A 158 0.68 7.06 29.72
CA ALA A 158 1.71 6.82 28.71
C ALA A 158 2.18 8.11 27.98
N GLY A 159 1.49 9.24 28.15
CA GLY A 159 1.90 10.51 27.55
C GLY A 159 0.91 11.65 27.80
N ASN A 160 1.32 12.88 27.47
CA ASN A 160 0.44 14.02 27.49
C ASN A 160 -0.33 14.16 26.16
N PRO A 161 -1.53 14.74 26.15
CA PRO A 161 -2.27 14.98 24.92
C PRO A 161 -1.44 15.66 23.82
N GLY A 162 -1.49 15.12 22.60
CA GLY A 162 -0.73 15.61 21.45
C GLY A 162 0.78 15.28 21.48
N GLN A 163 1.27 14.57 22.50
CA GLN A 163 2.66 14.13 22.59
C GLN A 163 2.78 12.63 22.29
N PRO A 164 3.97 12.16 21.87
CA PRO A 164 4.24 10.74 21.67
C PRO A 164 3.98 9.92 22.95
N LEU A 165 3.33 8.79 22.78
CA LEU A 165 3.14 7.80 23.85
C LEU A 165 4.48 7.14 24.19
N GLN A 166 4.79 7.02 25.45
CA GLN A 166 5.95 6.28 25.98
C GLN A 166 5.62 4.79 26.04
N THR A 167 5.46 4.16 24.90
CA THR A 167 5.02 2.77 24.75
C THR A 167 6.03 1.76 25.23
N LEU A 168 7.31 2.12 25.29
CA LEU A 168 8.38 1.28 25.86
C LEU A 168 8.26 1.16 27.39
N ASP A 169 7.91 2.26 28.06
CA ASP A 169 7.69 2.29 29.50
C ASP A 169 6.27 1.87 29.90
N SER A 170 5.34 1.86 28.93
CA SER A 170 3.94 1.52 29.11
C SER A 170 3.51 0.38 28.18
N PRO A 171 4.02 -0.86 28.39
CA PRO A 171 3.73 -1.99 27.49
C PRO A 171 2.25 -2.35 27.46
N ALA A 172 1.48 -2.06 28.50
CA ALA A 172 0.03 -2.27 28.51
C ALA A 172 -0.70 -1.40 27.46
N CYS A 173 -0.23 -0.16 27.23
CA CYS A 173 -0.76 0.69 26.17
C CYS A 173 -0.42 0.13 24.78
N ALA A 174 0.83 -0.28 24.56
CA ALA A 174 1.25 -0.92 23.32
C ALA A 174 0.42 -2.19 23.04
N ASP A 175 0.25 -3.04 24.02
CA ASP A 175 -0.51 -4.30 23.91
C ASP A 175 -1.99 -4.06 23.60
N GLU A 176 -2.60 -3.05 24.20
CA GLU A 176 -4.01 -2.72 23.94
C GLU A 176 -4.18 -2.24 22.50
N ILE A 177 -3.29 -1.35 22.02
CA ILE A 177 -3.31 -0.87 20.63
C ILE A 177 -3.15 -2.05 19.65
N VAL A 178 -2.16 -2.93 19.88
CA VAL A 178 -1.91 -4.11 19.04
C VAL A 178 -3.10 -5.06 19.04
N SER A 179 -3.69 -5.35 20.22
CA SER A 179 -4.83 -6.26 20.34
C SER A 179 -6.07 -5.74 19.59
N ILE A 180 -6.38 -4.47 19.73
CA ILE A 180 -7.50 -3.82 19.03
C ILE A 180 -7.28 -3.83 17.52
N TYR A 181 -6.07 -3.53 17.06
CA TYR A 181 -5.73 -3.54 15.64
C TYR A 181 -5.77 -4.95 15.05
N ASP A 182 -4.93 -5.85 15.54
CA ASP A 182 -4.67 -7.17 14.94
C ASP A 182 -5.80 -8.17 15.23
N ALA A 183 -6.15 -8.36 16.51
CA ALA A 183 -7.20 -9.30 16.90
C ALA A 183 -8.62 -8.74 16.76
N GLY A 184 -8.79 -7.41 16.74
CA GLY A 184 -10.11 -6.76 16.74
C GLY A 184 -10.84 -6.85 18.07
N THR A 185 -10.11 -7.12 19.14
CA THR A 185 -10.62 -7.21 20.52
C THR A 185 -9.71 -6.43 21.47
N THR A 186 -10.27 -5.99 22.59
CA THR A 186 -9.47 -5.51 23.71
C THR A 186 -8.64 -6.67 24.30
N LYS A 187 -7.61 -6.37 25.09
CA LYS A 187 -6.86 -7.40 25.85
C LYS A 187 -7.77 -8.22 26.80
N ALA A 188 -8.89 -7.63 27.21
CA ALA A 188 -9.91 -8.33 28.00
C ALA A 188 -10.86 -9.20 27.15
N GLY A 189 -10.64 -9.31 25.81
CA GLY A 189 -11.42 -10.14 24.90
C GLY A 189 -12.76 -9.53 24.44
N GLN A 190 -13.02 -8.26 24.73
CA GLN A 190 -14.25 -7.59 24.28
C GLN A 190 -14.09 -7.11 22.82
N ALA A 191 -15.18 -7.16 22.04
CA ALA A 191 -15.16 -6.66 20.66
C ALA A 191 -14.76 -5.16 20.61
N ALA A 192 -13.75 -4.87 19.77
CA ALA A 192 -13.21 -3.51 19.66
C ALA A 192 -13.97 -2.63 18.66
N TRP A 193 -14.71 -3.19 17.73
CA TRP A 193 -15.26 -2.48 16.58
C TRP A 193 -16.77 -2.62 16.44
N ASN A 194 -17.41 -1.50 16.13
CA ASN A 194 -18.80 -1.45 15.66
C ASN A 194 -18.77 -1.66 14.13
N GLY A 195 -19.22 -2.83 13.64
CA GLY A 195 -19.21 -3.14 12.22
C GLY A 195 -17.79 -3.27 11.63
N ARG A 196 -17.03 -4.25 12.10
CA ARG A 196 -15.60 -4.42 11.80
C ARG A 196 -15.26 -4.46 10.31
N ILE A 197 -16.05 -5.19 9.51
CA ILE A 197 -15.78 -5.39 8.07
C ILE A 197 -17.07 -5.24 7.29
N THR A 198 -17.04 -4.46 6.21
CA THR A 198 -18.08 -4.35 5.18
C THR A 198 -17.44 -4.45 3.81
N LEU A 199 -18.21 -4.26 2.74
CA LEU A 199 -17.69 -4.22 1.36
C LEU A 199 -16.89 -2.95 1.04
N THR A 200 -16.85 -1.94 1.93
CA THR A 200 -16.18 -0.66 1.68
C THR A 200 -15.18 -0.26 2.75
N ILE A 201 -15.18 -0.95 3.90
CA ILE A 201 -14.28 -0.63 5.00
C ILE A 201 -13.94 -1.87 5.83
N ASN A 202 -12.67 -1.97 6.24
CA ASN A 202 -12.22 -2.69 7.42
C ASN A 202 -11.79 -1.64 8.45
N THR A 203 -12.48 -1.61 9.58
CA THR A 203 -12.28 -0.57 10.60
C THR A 203 -10.92 -0.63 11.28
N SER A 204 -10.30 -1.82 11.38
CA SER A 204 -8.93 -1.95 11.87
C SER A 204 -7.93 -1.29 10.91
N TYR A 205 -8.07 -1.50 9.59
CA TYR A 205 -7.20 -0.89 8.57
C TYR A 205 -7.41 0.63 8.51
N ALA A 206 -8.67 1.08 8.61
CA ALA A 206 -8.97 2.49 8.72
C ALA A 206 -8.24 3.13 9.92
N TRP A 207 -8.24 2.44 11.07
CA TRP A 207 -7.64 2.96 12.28
C TRP A 207 -6.12 3.13 12.20
N VAL A 208 -5.40 2.26 11.48
CA VAL A 208 -3.96 2.45 11.24
C VAL A 208 -3.68 3.79 10.56
N ALA A 209 -4.50 4.19 9.57
CA ALA A 209 -4.38 5.49 8.93
C ALA A 209 -4.79 6.64 9.89
N GLN A 210 -5.79 6.42 10.73
CA GLN A 210 -6.26 7.39 11.73
C GLN A 210 -5.25 7.64 12.85
N LEU A 211 -4.47 6.61 13.23
CA LEU A 211 -3.38 6.74 14.22
C LEU A 211 -2.17 7.57 13.72
N GLN A 212 -2.15 7.92 12.43
CA GLN A 212 -1.17 8.85 11.87
C GLN A 212 -1.54 10.33 12.11
N ALA A 213 -2.72 10.60 12.69
CA ALA A 213 -3.20 11.96 12.94
C ALA A 213 -2.22 12.78 13.80
N GLY A 214 -2.08 14.07 13.45
CA GLY A 214 -1.15 15.01 14.08
C GLY A 214 0.22 15.09 13.40
N TYR A 215 0.60 14.13 12.59
CA TYR A 215 1.80 14.18 11.75
C TYR A 215 1.52 14.77 10.38
N THR A 216 2.55 15.27 9.74
CA THR A 216 2.49 15.63 8.31
C THR A 216 2.64 14.39 7.44
N PRO A 217 2.17 14.40 6.17
CA PRO A 217 2.41 13.32 5.23
C PRO A 217 3.88 12.93 5.09
N GLU A 218 4.80 13.90 5.13
CA GLU A 218 6.23 13.60 4.99
C GLU A 218 6.82 12.92 6.23
N GLU A 219 6.38 13.27 7.43
CA GLU A 219 6.78 12.54 8.64
C GLU A 219 6.35 11.08 8.57
N ILE A 220 5.14 10.79 8.08
CA ILE A 220 4.68 9.40 7.89
C ILE A 220 5.52 8.67 6.82
N ARG A 221 5.89 9.33 5.73
CA ARG A 221 6.80 8.73 4.73
C ARG A 221 8.17 8.38 5.32
N VAL A 222 8.69 9.22 6.19
CA VAL A 222 9.95 8.92 6.91
C VAL A 222 9.77 7.69 7.80
N PHE A 223 8.68 7.59 8.55
CA PHE A 223 8.41 6.43 9.41
C PHE A 223 8.25 5.15 8.58
N ALA A 224 7.53 5.21 7.46
CA ALA A 224 7.33 4.07 6.56
C ALA A 224 8.65 3.58 5.94
N ARG A 225 9.51 4.51 5.47
CA ARG A 225 10.86 4.15 4.98
C ARG A 225 11.71 3.51 6.07
N SER A 226 11.66 4.02 7.31
CA SER A 226 12.39 3.43 8.44
C SER A 226 11.86 2.04 8.78
N ALA A 227 10.54 1.88 8.84
CA ALA A 227 9.91 0.58 9.07
C ALA A 227 10.27 -0.43 7.97
N TYR A 228 10.24 -0.01 6.69
CA TYR A 228 10.67 -0.86 5.59
C TYR A 228 12.14 -1.27 5.73
N ALA A 229 13.04 -0.33 5.99
CA ALA A 229 14.47 -0.60 6.13
C ALA A 229 14.76 -1.62 7.25
N GLU A 230 14.07 -1.53 8.38
CA GLU A 230 14.23 -2.50 9.48
C GLU A 230 13.68 -3.89 9.13
N ASN A 231 12.63 -3.96 8.30
CA ASN A 231 11.97 -5.21 7.94
C ASN A 231 12.59 -5.92 6.71
N ALA A 232 13.15 -5.16 5.77
CA ALA A 232 13.55 -5.66 4.45
C ALA A 232 14.73 -6.65 4.51
N PHE A 233 15.63 -6.50 5.48
CA PHE A 233 16.83 -7.34 5.62
C PHE A 233 16.62 -8.55 6.53
N ASN A 234 15.47 -8.67 7.18
CA ASN A 234 15.18 -9.82 8.01
C ASN A 234 14.89 -11.06 7.15
N PRO A 235 15.36 -12.25 7.54
CA PRO A 235 15.01 -13.49 6.86
C PRO A 235 13.50 -13.71 6.78
N PRO A 236 12.99 -14.33 5.69
CA PRO A 236 11.58 -14.68 5.59
C PRO A 236 11.08 -15.48 6.79
N GLY A 237 9.97 -15.05 7.37
CA GLY A 237 9.37 -15.69 8.54
C GLY A 237 9.85 -15.14 9.89
N THR A 238 10.76 -14.16 9.90
CA THR A 238 11.17 -13.46 11.14
C THR A 238 9.96 -12.85 11.84
N ARG A 239 9.97 -12.94 13.18
CA ARG A 239 8.92 -12.44 14.07
C ARG A 239 9.48 -11.45 15.07
N GLN A 240 8.61 -10.53 15.52
CA GLN A 240 8.91 -9.52 16.53
C GLN A 240 7.93 -9.56 17.69
N THR A 241 8.25 -8.82 18.72
CA THR A 241 7.39 -8.56 19.88
C THR A 241 7.16 -7.06 19.98
N VAL A 242 5.90 -6.63 20.10
CA VAL A 242 5.51 -5.22 20.31
C VAL A 242 4.77 -5.15 21.66
N GLY A 243 5.24 -4.30 22.57
CA GLY A 243 4.85 -4.41 23.98
C GLY A 243 5.25 -5.77 24.53
N THR A 244 4.27 -6.59 24.94
CA THR A 244 4.45 -8.00 25.32
C THR A 244 3.85 -8.97 24.28
N THR A 245 3.23 -8.47 23.21
CA THR A 245 2.60 -9.29 22.17
C THR A 245 3.65 -9.81 21.21
N ALA A 246 3.91 -11.13 21.26
CA ALA A 246 4.89 -11.81 20.43
C ALA A 246 4.28 -12.40 19.15
N GLY A 247 5.15 -12.78 18.19
CA GLY A 247 4.74 -13.51 16.99
C GLY A 247 4.25 -12.64 15.84
N LEU A 248 4.38 -11.31 15.92
CA LEU A 248 4.05 -10.38 14.86
C LEU A 248 5.07 -10.46 13.72
N ASN A 249 4.67 -10.18 12.49
CA ASN A 249 5.58 -10.19 11.34
C ASN A 249 6.69 -9.14 11.53
N TYR A 250 7.93 -9.53 11.16
CA TYR A 250 9.09 -8.63 11.14
C TYR A 250 9.91 -8.87 9.88
N HIS A 251 9.24 -8.91 8.75
CA HIS A 251 9.84 -9.12 7.45
C HIS A 251 8.90 -8.58 6.37
N VAL A 252 9.40 -7.68 5.54
CA VAL A 252 8.74 -7.18 4.31
C VAL A 252 9.77 -7.21 3.20
N GLN A 253 9.47 -7.91 2.10
CA GLN A 253 10.38 -8.07 0.98
C GLN A 253 9.64 -7.84 -0.33
N VAL A 254 10.18 -6.99 -1.20
CA VAL A 254 9.67 -6.83 -2.55
C VAL A 254 9.90 -8.11 -3.36
N TYR A 255 8.93 -8.52 -4.17
CA TYR A 255 9.08 -9.64 -5.09
C TYR A 255 9.81 -9.17 -6.36
N GLU A 256 10.95 -9.78 -6.66
CA GLU A 256 11.73 -9.46 -7.87
C GLU A 256 10.91 -9.67 -9.16
N GLU A 257 10.06 -10.69 -9.15
CA GLU A 257 9.15 -10.99 -10.25
C GLU A 257 8.15 -9.87 -10.50
N MET A 258 7.68 -9.22 -9.43
CA MET A 258 6.72 -8.12 -9.55
C MET A 258 7.42 -6.81 -9.94
N VAL A 259 8.67 -6.60 -9.51
CA VAL A 259 9.51 -5.50 -10.01
C VAL A 259 9.66 -5.61 -11.52
N ASP A 260 10.11 -6.79 -12.01
CA ASP A 260 10.28 -7.03 -13.44
C ASP A 260 8.98 -6.86 -14.23
N LEU A 261 7.84 -7.34 -13.70
CA LEU A 261 6.53 -7.20 -14.35
C LEU A 261 6.12 -5.73 -14.47
N VAL A 262 6.24 -4.96 -13.38
CA VAL A 262 5.88 -3.54 -13.34
C VAL A 262 6.75 -2.74 -14.30
N GLU A 263 8.06 -2.91 -14.25
CA GLU A 263 9.01 -2.23 -15.14
C GLU A 263 8.76 -2.61 -16.61
N THR A 264 8.55 -3.91 -16.89
CA THR A 264 8.27 -4.40 -18.23
C THR A 264 6.98 -3.78 -18.79
N MET A 265 5.92 -3.69 -17.98
CA MET A 265 4.68 -3.01 -18.37
C MET A 265 4.90 -1.52 -18.64
N GLN A 266 5.63 -0.82 -17.77
CA GLN A 266 5.94 0.61 -17.94
C GLN A 266 6.75 0.87 -19.20
N ASP A 267 7.79 0.08 -19.47
CA ASP A 267 8.63 0.17 -20.65
C ASP A 267 7.85 -0.10 -21.95
N ASN A 268 6.82 -0.93 -21.87
CA ASN A 268 5.89 -1.20 -22.97
C ASN A 268 4.68 -0.24 -23.01
N GLY A 269 4.72 0.87 -22.27
CA GLY A 269 3.77 1.94 -22.41
C GLY A 269 2.49 1.80 -21.58
N PHE A 270 2.39 0.84 -20.67
CA PHE A 270 1.24 0.76 -19.75
C PHE A 270 1.23 1.91 -18.74
N ASP A 271 0.05 2.36 -18.33
CA ASP A 271 -0.14 3.24 -17.19
C ASP A 271 -0.37 2.38 -15.94
N VAL A 272 0.69 2.23 -15.12
CA VAL A 272 0.70 1.31 -13.97
C VAL A 272 0.32 2.05 -12.70
N TRP A 273 -0.63 1.46 -11.95
CA TRP A 273 -1.18 2.00 -10.72
C TRP A 273 -1.11 0.99 -9.58
N VAL A 274 -1.01 1.49 -8.36
CA VAL A 274 -1.22 0.72 -7.13
C VAL A 274 -2.58 1.10 -6.53
N SER A 275 -3.35 0.10 -6.06
CA SER A 275 -4.56 0.28 -5.26
C SER A 275 -4.49 -0.60 -4.01
N THR A 276 -4.14 0.00 -2.87
CA THR A 276 -3.85 -0.72 -1.62
C THR A 276 -4.80 -0.36 -0.50
N ALA A 277 -5.05 -1.30 0.42
CA ALA A 277 -5.79 -1.06 1.67
C ALA A 277 -4.88 -0.55 2.81
N SER A 278 -3.64 -0.22 2.53
CA SER A 278 -2.72 0.46 3.44
C SER A 278 -2.84 1.99 3.35
N PRO A 279 -2.41 2.74 4.37
CA PRO A 279 -2.42 4.19 4.33
C PRO A 279 -1.62 4.75 3.13
N GLN A 280 -2.17 5.75 2.46
CA GLN A 280 -1.60 6.36 1.24
C GLN A 280 -0.12 6.71 1.41
N PHE A 281 0.22 7.41 2.50
CA PHE A 281 1.57 7.94 2.72
C PHE A 281 2.60 6.89 3.14
N VAL A 282 2.14 5.70 3.51
CA VAL A 282 3.00 4.55 3.80
C VAL A 282 3.52 3.94 2.50
N ILE A 283 2.62 3.72 1.54
CA ILE A 283 2.99 3.03 0.30
C ILE A 283 3.66 3.98 -0.70
N ASP A 284 3.20 5.22 -0.82
CA ASP A 284 3.82 6.20 -1.72
C ASP A 284 5.23 6.62 -1.27
N ALA A 285 5.60 6.31 -0.02
CA ALA A 285 6.94 6.53 0.52
C ALA A 285 8.02 5.67 -0.14
N VAL A 286 7.67 4.48 -0.61
CA VAL A 286 8.60 3.45 -1.07
C VAL A 286 8.34 2.97 -2.51
N SER A 287 7.17 3.25 -3.07
CA SER A 287 6.73 2.66 -4.35
C SER A 287 7.63 3.03 -5.53
N GLU A 288 8.15 4.26 -5.57
CA GLU A 288 9.04 4.70 -6.66
C GLU A 288 10.42 4.06 -6.54
N GLU A 289 10.96 3.97 -5.33
CA GLU A 289 12.27 3.36 -5.08
C GLU A 289 12.26 1.85 -5.33
N LEU A 290 11.20 1.16 -4.91
CA LEU A 290 11.15 -0.30 -4.96
C LEU A 290 10.73 -0.87 -6.32
N VAL A 291 9.82 -0.20 -7.03
CA VAL A 291 9.23 -0.73 -8.26
C VAL A 291 9.00 0.33 -9.35
N GLY A 292 9.56 1.53 -9.21
CA GLY A 292 9.43 2.59 -10.21
C GLY A 292 8.02 3.20 -10.35
N ILE A 293 7.11 2.95 -9.42
CA ILE A 293 5.75 3.52 -9.43
C ILE A 293 5.74 4.83 -8.64
N LYS A 294 5.53 5.96 -9.32
CA LYS A 294 5.51 7.29 -8.70
C LYS A 294 4.38 7.44 -7.68
N ALA A 295 4.60 8.25 -6.64
CA ALA A 295 3.61 8.52 -5.59
C ALA A 295 2.22 8.94 -6.10
N ASN A 296 2.14 9.67 -7.22
CA ASN A 296 0.87 10.06 -7.83
C ASN A 296 0.14 8.93 -8.59
N ARG A 297 0.72 7.73 -8.64
CA ARG A 297 0.14 6.49 -9.17
C ARG A 297 -0.21 5.49 -8.05
N VAL A 298 -0.12 5.90 -6.79
CA VAL A 298 -0.53 5.11 -5.63
C VAL A 298 -1.88 5.61 -5.12
N ILE A 299 -2.80 4.71 -4.89
CA ILE A 299 -4.13 4.94 -4.31
C ILE A 299 -4.22 4.07 -3.04
N GLY A 300 -3.98 4.67 -1.88
CA GLY A 300 -4.14 4.06 -0.57
C GLY A 300 -5.30 4.68 0.22
N ILE A 301 -5.40 4.38 1.51
CA ILE A 301 -6.37 5.03 2.41
C ILE A 301 -6.02 6.51 2.47
N ARG A 302 -6.97 7.35 2.07
CA ARG A 302 -6.77 8.79 1.84
C ARG A 302 -7.22 9.61 3.05
N SER A 303 -6.31 9.83 3.98
CA SER A 303 -6.54 10.73 5.11
C SER A 303 -6.69 12.18 4.64
N MET A 304 -7.49 12.94 5.35
CA MET A 304 -7.59 14.40 5.19
C MET A 304 -6.48 15.08 5.99
N THR A 305 -6.15 16.31 5.60
CA THR A 305 -5.23 17.18 6.34
C THR A 305 -5.95 18.43 6.81
N ASP A 306 -5.52 18.97 7.95
CA ASP A 306 -5.99 20.25 8.46
C ASP A 306 -5.32 21.43 7.73
N SER A 307 -5.65 22.67 8.18
CA SER A 307 -5.08 23.91 7.61
C SER A 307 -3.58 24.07 7.83
N GLN A 308 -2.96 23.25 8.70
CA GLN A 308 -1.52 23.25 8.97
C GLN A 308 -0.82 22.12 8.19
N GLY A 309 -1.55 21.38 7.35
CA GLY A 309 -1.04 20.25 6.59
C GLY A 309 -0.81 18.98 7.41
N ARG A 310 -1.37 18.88 8.62
CA ARG A 310 -1.31 17.69 9.46
C ARG A 310 -2.46 16.76 9.17
N ILE A 311 -2.17 15.47 9.17
CA ILE A 311 -3.15 14.40 8.98
C ILE A 311 -4.19 14.47 10.11
N THR A 312 -5.46 14.35 9.75
CA THR A 312 -6.60 14.23 10.67
C THR A 312 -7.06 12.77 10.75
N PRO A 313 -7.85 12.39 11.77
CA PRO A 313 -8.43 11.04 11.84
C PRO A 313 -9.60 10.83 10.86
N HIS A 314 -9.72 11.65 9.83
CA HIS A 314 -10.81 11.62 8.86
C HIS A 314 -10.31 11.31 7.46
N PHE A 315 -11.19 10.72 6.64
CA PHE A 315 -10.91 10.32 5.28
C PHE A 315 -11.65 11.16 4.25
N GLN A 316 -11.02 11.24 3.07
CA GLN A 316 -11.68 11.72 1.87
C GLN A 316 -12.74 10.71 1.42
N GLY A 317 -13.88 11.19 0.98
CA GLY A 317 -14.97 10.38 0.46
C GLY A 317 -14.80 9.93 -0.99
N CYS A 318 -15.52 8.89 -1.36
CA CYS A 318 -15.60 8.39 -2.73
C CYS A 318 -17.02 7.96 -3.06
N GLY A 319 -17.41 8.10 -4.30
CA GLY A 319 -18.79 7.85 -4.72
C GLY A 319 -19.72 8.90 -4.12
N THR A 320 -20.78 8.43 -3.49
CA THR A 320 -21.74 9.25 -2.75
C THR A 320 -21.40 9.45 -1.27
N VAL A 321 -20.31 8.78 -0.80
CA VAL A 321 -19.82 8.98 0.57
C VAL A 321 -19.06 10.30 0.63
N ALA A 322 -19.47 11.20 1.52
CA ALA A 322 -18.84 12.50 1.69
C ALA A 322 -17.51 12.40 2.49
N ASP A 323 -16.69 13.45 2.38
CA ASP A 323 -15.53 13.63 3.26
C ASP A 323 -15.97 13.64 4.74
N ASN A 324 -15.18 13.09 5.63
CA ASN A 324 -15.42 12.90 7.07
C ASN A 324 -16.52 11.88 7.45
N GLU A 325 -17.14 11.19 6.53
CA GLU A 325 -18.06 10.12 6.88
C GLU A 325 -17.35 8.87 7.40
N ASP A 326 -16.10 8.66 6.99
CA ASP A 326 -15.21 7.59 7.46
C ASP A 326 -15.80 6.16 7.32
N THR A 327 -16.67 5.95 6.33
CA THR A 327 -17.37 4.69 6.08
C THR A 327 -16.87 3.95 4.85
N LEU A 328 -15.92 4.56 4.13
CA LEU A 328 -15.31 4.00 2.92
C LEU A 328 -13.81 4.29 2.90
N ILE A 329 -13.01 3.24 2.70
CA ILE A 329 -11.57 3.31 2.43
C ILE A 329 -11.24 2.52 1.16
N THR A 330 -9.99 2.40 0.77
CA THR A 330 -9.53 1.56 -0.34
C THR A 330 -9.57 0.07 0.02
N TYR A 331 -10.76 -0.46 0.28
CA TYR A 331 -11.02 -1.83 0.71
C TYR A 331 -12.14 -2.41 -0.15
N ASP A 332 -11.93 -3.55 -0.82
CA ASP A 332 -12.86 -4.25 -1.71
C ASP A 332 -13.54 -3.28 -2.70
N GLN A 333 -14.86 -3.02 -2.60
CA GLN A 333 -15.56 -2.07 -3.49
C GLN A 333 -15.01 -0.64 -3.37
N GLY A 334 -14.42 -0.28 -2.25
CA GLY A 334 -13.73 0.99 -2.09
C GLY A 334 -12.51 1.13 -2.99
N LYS A 335 -11.74 0.05 -3.25
CA LYS A 335 -10.66 0.06 -4.24
C LYS A 335 -11.20 0.39 -5.64
N ARG A 336 -12.29 -0.27 -6.06
CA ARG A 336 -12.98 0.06 -7.31
C ARG A 336 -13.44 1.52 -7.36
N CYS A 337 -14.04 2.01 -6.27
CA CYS A 337 -14.52 3.39 -6.20
C CYS A 337 -13.40 4.38 -6.50
N TRP A 338 -12.28 4.24 -5.82
CA TRP A 338 -11.14 5.15 -5.97
C TRP A 338 -10.46 5.03 -7.34
N LEU A 339 -10.37 3.84 -7.93
CA LEU A 339 -9.88 3.65 -9.30
C LEU A 339 -10.82 4.35 -10.31
N ASN A 340 -12.13 4.16 -10.17
CA ASN A 340 -13.13 4.82 -10.99
C ASN A 340 -13.05 6.35 -10.87
N LYS A 341 -12.86 6.88 -9.65
CA LYS A 341 -12.75 8.32 -9.39
C LYS A 341 -11.46 8.92 -9.98
N ILE A 342 -10.32 8.33 -9.69
CA ILE A 342 -9.00 8.93 -9.98
C ILE A 342 -8.51 8.59 -11.39
N VAL A 343 -8.56 7.31 -11.76
CA VAL A 343 -7.97 6.83 -13.02
C VAL A 343 -8.94 7.02 -14.17
N PHE A 344 -10.17 6.53 -14.00
CA PHE A 344 -11.16 6.50 -15.08
C PHE A 344 -12.12 7.69 -15.10
N ARG A 345 -12.09 8.55 -14.07
CA ARG A 345 -12.90 9.78 -13.95
C ARG A 345 -14.39 9.53 -14.18
N VAL A 346 -14.88 8.45 -13.58
CA VAL A 346 -16.29 8.05 -13.62
C VAL A 346 -17.10 9.00 -12.73
N PRO A 347 -18.35 9.37 -13.10
CA PRO A 347 -19.25 10.16 -12.25
C PRO A 347 -19.47 9.52 -10.87
N ALA A 348 -19.67 10.34 -9.84
CA ALA A 348 -19.68 9.91 -8.44
C ALA A 348 -20.72 8.80 -8.15
N ASP A 349 -21.90 8.90 -8.71
CA ASP A 349 -23.01 7.94 -8.54
C ASP A 349 -22.73 6.56 -9.13
N GLN A 350 -21.67 6.43 -9.97
CA GLN A 350 -21.28 5.18 -10.65
C GLN A 350 -19.94 4.62 -10.16
N GLN A 351 -19.23 5.31 -9.26
CA GLN A 351 -17.86 4.93 -8.88
C GLN A 351 -17.77 3.59 -8.15
N LEU A 352 -18.81 3.19 -7.41
CA LEU A 352 -18.83 1.89 -6.70
C LEU A 352 -19.19 0.70 -7.61
N THR A 353 -19.65 0.96 -8.84
CA THR A 353 -20.10 -0.08 -9.75
C THR A 353 -19.06 -0.43 -10.81
N ARG A 354 -19.05 -1.70 -11.23
CA ARG A 354 -18.27 -2.14 -12.39
C ARG A 354 -18.76 -1.42 -13.64
N GLN A 355 -17.87 -0.79 -14.37
CA GLN A 355 -18.23 -0.05 -15.57
C GLN A 355 -18.57 -0.99 -16.72
N ALA A 356 -19.65 -0.70 -17.46
CA ALA A 356 -20.01 -1.45 -18.66
C ALA A 356 -19.01 -1.19 -19.80
N ASP A 357 -18.54 0.06 -19.91
CA ASP A 357 -17.52 0.47 -20.87
C ASP A 357 -16.15 -0.10 -20.48
N ALA A 358 -15.60 -0.96 -21.33
CA ALA A 358 -14.30 -1.59 -21.13
C ALA A 358 -13.14 -0.58 -21.08
N SER A 359 -13.26 0.57 -21.75
CA SER A 359 -12.25 1.64 -21.70
C SER A 359 -12.17 2.34 -20.34
N LYS A 360 -13.16 2.13 -19.47
CA LYS A 360 -13.23 2.63 -18.08
C LYS A 360 -12.85 1.53 -17.07
N ARG A 361 -12.08 0.56 -17.49
CA ARG A 361 -11.64 -0.55 -16.65
C ARG A 361 -10.17 -0.88 -16.94
N PRO A 362 -9.41 -1.43 -15.96
CA PRO A 362 -8.05 -1.87 -16.21
C PRO A 362 -8.02 -3.00 -17.26
N VAL A 363 -6.93 -3.08 -18.03
CA VAL A 363 -6.69 -4.25 -18.90
C VAL A 363 -6.08 -5.41 -18.13
N PHE A 364 -5.35 -5.10 -17.07
CA PHE A 364 -4.70 -6.05 -16.17
C PHE A 364 -4.91 -5.63 -14.71
N ALA A 365 -5.11 -6.61 -13.83
CA ALA A 365 -5.14 -6.38 -12.40
C ALA A 365 -4.52 -7.57 -11.65
N ALA A 366 -3.81 -7.27 -10.56
CA ALA A 366 -3.19 -8.26 -9.67
C ALA A 366 -3.58 -8.00 -8.21
N GLY A 367 -3.87 -9.08 -7.46
CA GLY A 367 -4.21 -9.03 -6.04
C GLY A 367 -3.98 -10.38 -5.36
N ASP A 368 -4.02 -10.42 -4.02
CA ASP A 368 -3.76 -11.61 -3.21
C ASP A 368 -4.92 -11.97 -2.26
N SER A 369 -5.88 -11.07 -2.11
CA SER A 369 -6.90 -11.19 -1.07
C SER A 369 -8.31 -10.89 -1.55
N ASP A 370 -9.29 -11.22 -0.72
CA ASP A 370 -10.71 -10.98 -1.00
C ASP A 370 -10.99 -9.47 -1.11
N THR A 371 -10.14 -8.64 -0.51
CA THR A 371 -10.24 -7.16 -0.59
C THR A 371 -9.90 -6.59 -1.97
N ASP A 372 -9.35 -7.41 -2.86
CA ASP A 372 -8.94 -7.03 -4.21
C ASP A 372 -9.98 -7.43 -5.25
N LEU A 373 -10.87 -8.33 -4.87
CA LEU A 373 -11.75 -9.00 -5.82
C LEU A 373 -12.51 -8.02 -6.70
N ALA A 374 -13.03 -6.93 -6.13
CA ALA A 374 -13.83 -5.97 -6.87
C ALA A 374 -13.08 -5.38 -8.08
N PHE A 375 -11.83 -4.92 -7.90
CA PHE A 375 -11.08 -4.32 -9.00
C PHE A 375 -10.37 -5.36 -9.89
N VAL A 376 -9.99 -6.51 -9.32
CA VAL A 376 -9.37 -7.59 -10.11
C VAL A 376 -10.39 -8.16 -11.09
N GLN A 377 -11.64 -8.39 -10.67
CA GLN A 377 -12.72 -8.80 -11.57
C GLN A 377 -13.00 -7.78 -12.68
N ASP A 378 -12.73 -6.50 -12.44
CA ASP A 378 -12.95 -5.44 -13.43
C ASP A 378 -11.95 -5.51 -14.59
N ALA A 379 -10.79 -6.18 -14.44
CA ALA A 379 -9.82 -6.28 -15.51
C ALA A 379 -10.38 -6.99 -16.74
N THR A 380 -10.11 -6.41 -17.92
CA THR A 380 -10.74 -6.82 -19.18
C THR A 380 -10.01 -7.95 -19.89
N HIS A 381 -8.68 -8.08 -19.69
CA HIS A 381 -7.83 -9.05 -20.40
C HIS A 381 -7.27 -10.11 -19.46
N LEU A 382 -6.40 -9.79 -18.52
CA LEU A 382 -5.84 -10.75 -17.57
C LEU A 382 -6.00 -10.29 -16.12
N LYS A 383 -6.14 -11.27 -15.23
CA LYS A 383 -6.29 -11.15 -13.79
C LYS A 383 -5.30 -12.07 -13.12
N LEU A 384 -4.45 -11.54 -12.26
CA LEU A 384 -3.43 -12.30 -11.54
C LEU A 384 -3.82 -12.43 -10.06
N ALA A 385 -4.09 -13.64 -9.61
CA ALA A 385 -4.27 -13.96 -8.20
C ALA A 385 -2.96 -14.52 -7.63
N ILE A 386 -2.34 -13.81 -6.69
CA ILE A 386 -1.25 -14.34 -5.88
C ILE A 386 -1.88 -15.23 -4.81
N ASN A 387 -1.57 -16.52 -4.85
CA ASN A 387 -2.24 -17.50 -4.01
C ASN A 387 -1.79 -17.41 -2.54
N ARG A 388 -2.54 -16.64 -1.75
CA ARG A 388 -2.42 -16.56 -0.28
C ARG A 388 -3.51 -17.37 0.45
N ALA A 389 -4.16 -18.28 -0.25
CA ALA A 389 -5.25 -19.11 0.26
C ALA A 389 -6.49 -18.30 0.74
N ARG A 390 -6.78 -17.15 0.12
CA ARG A 390 -7.99 -16.36 0.40
C ARG A 390 -9.18 -16.90 -0.40
N VAL A 391 -10.28 -17.16 0.31
CA VAL A 391 -11.35 -18.00 -0.22
C VAL A 391 -12.02 -17.38 -1.43
N GLN A 392 -12.51 -16.15 -1.32
CA GLN A 392 -13.35 -15.56 -2.36
C GLN A 392 -12.54 -15.25 -3.63
N LEU A 393 -11.32 -14.72 -3.48
CA LEU A 393 -10.42 -14.50 -4.59
C LEU A 393 -10.06 -15.80 -5.29
N MET A 394 -9.68 -16.84 -4.52
CA MET A 394 -9.26 -18.12 -5.10
C MET A 394 -10.40 -18.91 -5.73
N CYS A 395 -11.63 -18.83 -5.19
CA CYS A 395 -12.81 -19.39 -5.84
C CYS A 395 -13.01 -18.80 -7.24
N ASN A 396 -12.90 -17.49 -7.38
CA ASN A 396 -12.99 -16.82 -8.68
C ASN A 396 -11.84 -17.19 -9.61
N ALA A 397 -10.62 -17.24 -9.08
CA ALA A 397 -9.43 -17.57 -9.85
C ALA A 397 -9.47 -19.01 -10.39
N TYR A 398 -9.90 -19.97 -9.58
CA TYR A 398 -10.06 -21.37 -10.02
C TYR A 398 -11.27 -21.61 -10.92
N ALA A 399 -12.37 -20.84 -10.77
CA ALA A 399 -13.49 -20.86 -11.72
C ALA A 399 -13.06 -20.33 -13.09
N ASN A 400 -12.05 -19.47 -13.13
CA ASN A 400 -11.35 -18.96 -14.32
C ASN A 400 -12.30 -18.49 -15.42
N TYR A 401 -13.20 -17.57 -15.08
CA TYR A 401 -14.20 -17.04 -16.01
C TYR A 401 -13.54 -16.49 -17.29
N GLN A 402 -14.00 -16.98 -18.44
CA GLN A 402 -13.47 -16.66 -19.78
C GLN A 402 -11.97 -16.94 -19.93
N SER A 403 -11.39 -17.83 -19.14
CA SER A 403 -9.96 -18.16 -19.15
C SER A 403 -9.03 -16.96 -18.95
N LYS A 404 -9.45 -15.95 -18.16
CA LYS A 404 -8.70 -14.71 -17.93
C LYS A 404 -7.92 -14.68 -16.62
N TRP A 405 -8.09 -15.66 -15.75
CA TRP A 405 -7.41 -15.71 -14.48
C TRP A 405 -6.10 -16.48 -14.56
N LEU A 406 -5.09 -15.93 -13.93
CA LEU A 406 -3.82 -16.56 -13.65
C LEU A 406 -3.71 -16.76 -12.14
N VAL A 407 -3.31 -17.95 -11.73
CA VAL A 407 -2.98 -18.25 -10.33
C VAL A 407 -1.47 -18.38 -10.23
N GLN A 408 -0.85 -17.62 -9.33
CA GLN A 408 0.57 -17.66 -9.06
C GLN A 408 0.79 -17.95 -7.57
N PRO A 409 1.58 -18.96 -7.19
CA PRO A 409 2.03 -19.11 -5.81
C PRO A 409 2.76 -17.87 -5.31
N MET A 410 2.67 -17.58 -4.01
CA MET A 410 3.49 -16.52 -3.41
C MET A 410 4.97 -16.80 -3.71
N PHE A 411 5.72 -15.81 -4.14
CA PHE A 411 7.14 -15.98 -4.50
C PHE A 411 8.06 -16.21 -3.29
N VAL A 412 7.61 -15.83 -2.11
CA VAL A 412 8.31 -16.08 -0.84
C VAL A 412 7.38 -16.79 0.12
N LEU A 413 7.83 -17.91 0.69
CA LEU A 413 7.06 -18.76 1.60
C LEU A 413 5.65 -19.09 1.07
N PRO A 414 5.54 -19.75 -0.08
CA PRO A 414 4.26 -20.19 -0.60
C PRO A 414 3.58 -21.15 0.38
N ARG A 415 2.25 -21.16 0.40
CA ARG A 415 1.47 -21.99 1.34
C ARG A 415 0.42 -22.79 0.59
N ALA A 416 0.39 -24.07 0.85
CA ALA A 416 -0.74 -24.92 0.45
C ALA A 416 -1.91 -24.74 1.42
N LYS A 417 -3.12 -24.82 0.90
CA LYS A 417 -4.32 -24.97 1.71
C LYS A 417 -4.61 -26.46 1.90
N ALA A 418 -4.74 -26.90 3.16
CA ALA A 418 -4.92 -28.31 3.50
C ALA A 418 -6.30 -28.88 3.10
N SER A 419 -7.27 -28.02 2.85
CA SER A 419 -8.66 -28.41 2.45
C SER A 419 -9.09 -27.59 1.23
N ASN A 420 -10.08 -28.07 0.51
CA ASN A 420 -10.67 -27.34 -0.60
C ASN A 420 -11.13 -25.95 -0.17
N TYR A 421 -11.15 -25.01 -1.11
CA TYR A 421 -11.81 -23.72 -0.93
C TYR A 421 -13.33 -23.95 -0.87
N PRO A 422 -14.00 -23.59 0.24
CA PRO A 422 -15.44 -23.87 0.42
C PRO A 422 -16.30 -22.85 -0.33
N CYS A 423 -16.18 -22.82 -1.66
CA CYS A 423 -16.79 -21.80 -2.50
C CYS A 423 -18.32 -21.84 -2.49
N THR A 424 -18.89 -23.04 -2.31
CA THR A 424 -20.36 -23.24 -2.29
C THR A 424 -21.03 -22.73 -1.01
N THR A 425 -20.27 -22.58 0.09
CA THR A 425 -20.82 -22.26 1.42
C THR A 425 -20.28 -20.97 2.02
N SER A 426 -19.26 -20.38 1.41
CA SER A 426 -18.65 -19.14 1.90
C SER A 426 -19.55 -17.93 1.69
N LEU A 427 -19.41 -16.96 2.61
CA LEU A 427 -20.10 -15.68 2.57
C LEU A 427 -19.10 -14.54 2.35
N ASP A 428 -19.56 -13.48 1.71
CA ASP A 428 -18.83 -12.22 1.58
C ASP A 428 -18.90 -11.37 2.88
N ALA A 429 -18.29 -10.20 2.86
CA ALA A 429 -18.28 -9.28 3.99
C ALA A 429 -19.68 -8.69 4.34
N ALA A 430 -20.64 -8.81 3.45
CA ALA A 430 -22.04 -8.44 3.69
C ALA A 430 -22.89 -9.62 4.18
N GLY A 431 -22.28 -10.81 4.38
CA GLY A 431 -22.98 -12.02 4.80
C GLY A 431 -23.80 -12.68 3.68
N GLN A 432 -23.53 -12.33 2.43
CA GLN A 432 -24.18 -12.95 1.27
C GLN A 432 -23.32 -14.09 0.72
N PRO A 433 -23.92 -15.14 0.13
CA PRO A 433 -23.16 -16.17 -0.57
C PRO A 433 -22.24 -15.55 -1.61
N ILE A 434 -20.97 -15.97 -1.62
CA ILE A 434 -20.04 -15.53 -2.65
C ILE A 434 -20.50 -15.98 -4.03
N VAL A 435 -20.19 -15.16 -5.04
CA VAL A 435 -20.57 -15.41 -6.44
C VAL A 435 -19.35 -15.37 -7.35
N ASP A 436 -19.46 -16.01 -8.50
CA ASP A 436 -18.48 -15.91 -9.56
C ASP A 436 -18.52 -14.54 -10.27
N GLU A 437 -17.62 -14.30 -11.21
CA GLU A 437 -17.54 -13.03 -11.96
C GLU A 437 -18.80 -12.75 -12.82
N ALA A 438 -19.60 -13.76 -13.14
CA ALA A 438 -20.87 -13.62 -13.85
C ALA A 438 -22.07 -13.36 -12.91
N GLY A 439 -21.84 -13.34 -11.59
CA GLY A 439 -22.87 -13.17 -10.56
C GLY A 439 -23.61 -14.47 -10.18
N ASN A 440 -23.13 -15.63 -10.61
CA ASN A 440 -23.74 -16.92 -10.26
C ASN A 440 -23.13 -17.46 -8.97
N ARG A 441 -23.94 -18.20 -8.18
CA ARG A 441 -23.42 -18.95 -7.05
C ARG A 441 -22.49 -20.07 -7.53
N PHE A 442 -21.41 -20.29 -6.78
CA PHE A 442 -20.54 -21.45 -7.04
C PHE A 442 -21.29 -22.75 -6.83
N THR A 443 -21.12 -23.68 -7.75
CA THR A 443 -21.74 -25.01 -7.72
C THR A 443 -20.79 -26.13 -7.25
N GLN A 444 -19.51 -25.78 -7.07
CA GLN A 444 -18.47 -26.69 -6.59
C GLN A 444 -17.44 -25.95 -5.75
N ASP A 445 -16.78 -26.69 -4.89
CA ASP A 445 -15.59 -26.28 -4.16
C ASP A 445 -14.33 -26.59 -4.99
N TYR A 446 -13.25 -25.84 -4.80
CA TYR A 446 -12.02 -26.03 -5.56
C TYR A 446 -10.87 -26.51 -4.67
N GLU A 447 -10.14 -27.51 -5.16
CA GLU A 447 -8.86 -27.94 -4.58
C GLU A 447 -7.77 -26.89 -4.83
N ASP A 448 -6.89 -26.69 -3.85
CA ASP A 448 -5.71 -25.85 -4.02
C ASP A 448 -4.62 -26.62 -4.77
N ARG A 449 -4.59 -26.45 -6.08
CA ARG A 449 -3.67 -27.17 -6.99
C ARG A 449 -2.44 -26.38 -7.35
N ILE A 450 -2.43 -25.06 -7.15
CA ILE A 450 -1.38 -24.13 -7.59
C ILE A 450 -0.85 -23.37 -6.38
N TYR A 451 -0.01 -24.03 -5.60
CA TYR A 451 0.55 -23.51 -4.35
C TYR A 451 2.08 -23.63 -4.26
N ALA A 452 2.72 -24.36 -5.16
CA ALA A 452 4.17 -24.55 -5.18
C ALA A 452 4.81 -23.77 -6.33
N LEU A 453 6.00 -23.26 -6.09
CA LEU A 453 6.84 -22.65 -7.12
C LEU A 453 7.49 -23.75 -7.98
N PRO A 454 7.83 -23.44 -9.25
CA PRO A 454 8.52 -24.36 -10.14
C PRO A 454 9.90 -24.73 -9.64
#